data_1c5e988b7d4f55562fb2fa5e93bb70f0
#
_entry.id   1c5e988b7d4f55562fb2fa5e93bb70f0
#
_cell.length_a   1.000
_cell.length_b   1.000
_cell.length_c   1.000
_cell.angle_alpha   90.00
_cell.angle_beta   90.00
_cell.angle_gamma   90.00
#
_symmetry.space_group_name_H-M   'P 1'
#
loop_
_entity.id
_entity.type
_entity.pdbx_description
1 polymer ?
#
loop_
_entity_poly.entity_id
_entity_poly.type
_entity_poly.pdbx_seq_one_letter_code
_entity_poly.pdbx_strand_id
1 'polypeptide(L)'
;MHSLDIGNLKVVGGRTTPMQALMGETDQVAVILCGAGAITHKADGKQLMAIQNGIVTAPNHGGVLTMTHFAGITFCLEKERLKLAVKLLCGSQSWLNLDEPLASSPGENQVDSQWSKALFALFDAVNLFLQDDERLPAAMGLDDQIYRLVALGYVARANLMDQLGARVSSGAGGRGKSVLDELVSYIETHTAQPLCLTDLERRSHYSGRQLQNLFRERFDCTPMQFVKRQRLTAAMEQLQLATDDTTVTSIARGCGYHDICSFSKDFHQRFGVCPSAVLRSSRPKG
;
A
#
# COMPACT_ATOMS: atom_id res chain seq x y z
N MET A 1 -8.93 -16.86 12.45
CA MET A 1 -7.63 -16.96 11.74
C MET A 1 -7.43 -18.41 11.37
N HIS A 2 -7.15 -18.67 10.12
CA HIS A 2 -6.78 -20.00 9.63
C HIS A 2 -5.32 -19.92 9.16
N SER A 3 -4.54 -20.95 9.47
CA SER A 3 -3.15 -21.08 9.05
C SER A 3 -3.01 -22.32 8.20
N LEU A 4 -2.27 -22.21 7.12
CA LEU A 4 -1.98 -23.28 6.18
C LEU A 4 -0.52 -23.22 5.77
N ASP A 5 0.10 -24.36 5.63
CA ASP A 5 1.47 -24.48 5.12
C ASP A 5 1.44 -25.02 3.68
N ILE A 6 2.00 -24.25 2.75
CA ILE A 6 2.16 -24.62 1.33
C ILE A 6 3.66 -24.85 1.08
N GLY A 7 4.10 -26.08 1.13
CA GLY A 7 5.53 -26.38 1.13
C GLY A 7 6.22 -25.72 2.34
N ASN A 8 7.16 -24.84 2.07
CA ASN A 8 7.89 -24.08 3.11
C ASN A 8 7.29 -22.68 3.36
N LEU A 9 6.12 -22.40 2.79
CA LEU A 9 5.46 -21.11 2.92
C LEU A 9 4.30 -21.22 3.90
N LYS A 10 4.33 -20.42 4.96
CA LYS A 10 3.21 -20.28 5.88
C LYS A 10 2.25 -19.20 5.39
N VAL A 11 0.99 -19.56 5.26
CA VAL A 11 -0.10 -18.66 4.85
C VAL A 11 -1.07 -18.53 6.02
N VAL A 12 -1.36 -17.30 6.42
CA VAL A 12 -2.32 -16.99 7.48
C VAL A 12 -3.39 -16.09 6.92
N GLY A 13 -4.63 -16.54 6.94
CA GLY A 13 -5.77 -15.76 6.45
C GLY A 13 -6.81 -15.54 7.52
N GLY A 14 -7.62 -14.50 7.37
CA GLY A 14 -8.75 -14.25 8.24
C GLY A 14 -9.26 -12.83 8.23
N ARG A 15 -10.26 -12.64 9.12
CA ARG A 15 -10.80 -11.33 9.46
C ARG A 15 -10.45 -11.02 10.90
N THR A 16 -10.11 -9.78 11.18
CA THR A 16 -9.84 -9.31 12.54
C THR A 16 -10.71 -8.11 12.86
N THR A 17 -11.11 -8.01 14.12
CA THR A 17 -11.54 -6.75 14.71
C THR A 17 -10.31 -5.81 14.79
N PRO A 18 -10.50 -4.51 14.99
CA PRO A 18 -9.36 -3.61 15.20
C PRO A 18 -8.41 -4.14 16.26
N MET A 19 -7.14 -4.26 15.91
CA MET A 19 -6.10 -4.77 16.81
C MET A 19 -4.75 -4.16 16.51
N GLN A 20 -3.89 -4.18 17.50
CA GLN A 20 -2.46 -3.93 17.35
C GLN A 20 -1.69 -5.18 17.71
N ALA A 21 -0.70 -5.50 16.90
CA ALA A 21 0.21 -6.61 17.13
C ALA A 21 1.66 -6.09 17.12
N LEU A 22 2.43 -6.51 18.10
CA LEU A 22 3.88 -6.33 18.08
C LEU A 22 4.46 -7.42 17.19
N MET A 23 5.21 -7.00 16.17
CA MET A 23 5.98 -7.90 15.33
C MET A 23 7.35 -8.09 16.00
N GLY A 24 7.69 -9.33 16.30
CA GLY A 24 9.01 -9.70 16.79
C GLY A 24 10.04 -9.78 15.66
N GLU A 25 11.31 -9.84 16.03
CA GLU A 25 12.37 -10.16 15.08
C GLU A 25 12.24 -11.61 14.61
N THR A 26 12.21 -11.83 13.31
CA THR A 26 12.12 -13.17 12.69
C THR A 26 12.97 -13.23 11.43
N ASP A 27 13.38 -14.39 10.98
CA ASP A 27 14.06 -14.59 9.69
C ASP A 27 13.08 -14.66 8.50
N GLN A 28 11.89 -14.12 8.68
CA GLN A 28 10.82 -14.14 7.68
C GLN A 28 10.41 -12.71 7.28
N VAL A 29 10.00 -12.57 6.05
CA VAL A 29 9.33 -11.36 5.54
C VAL A 29 7.85 -11.65 5.47
N ALA A 30 7.04 -10.92 6.24
CA ALA A 30 5.60 -10.99 6.14
C ALA A 30 5.12 -10.14 4.96
N VAL A 31 4.40 -10.76 4.03
CA VAL A 31 3.72 -10.07 2.91
C VAL A 31 2.23 -10.13 3.16
N ILE A 32 1.63 -8.99 3.44
CA ILE A 32 0.26 -8.89 3.91
C ILE A 32 -0.61 -8.28 2.82
N LEU A 33 -1.53 -9.08 2.29
CA LEU A 33 -2.55 -8.65 1.33
C LEU A 33 -3.78 -8.16 2.09
N CYS A 34 -4.11 -6.89 1.92
CA CYS A 34 -5.28 -6.27 2.54
C CYS A 34 -6.49 -6.37 1.60
N GLY A 35 -7.37 -7.34 1.78
CA GLY A 35 -8.60 -7.51 1.00
C GLY A 35 -9.70 -6.53 1.41
N ALA A 36 -9.80 -6.16 2.70
CA ALA A 36 -10.72 -5.14 3.20
C ALA A 36 -10.13 -4.46 4.45
N GLY A 37 -10.56 -3.23 4.70
CA GLY A 37 -10.08 -2.41 5.80
C GLY A 37 -8.75 -1.74 5.50
N ALA A 38 -7.95 -1.55 6.54
CA ALA A 38 -6.62 -0.98 6.42
C ALA A 38 -5.64 -1.66 7.37
N ILE A 39 -4.38 -1.68 6.96
CA ILE A 39 -3.25 -2.14 7.74
C ILE A 39 -2.16 -1.09 7.72
N THR A 40 -1.61 -0.80 8.88
CA THR A 40 -0.50 0.12 9.06
C THR A 40 0.64 -0.60 9.77
N HIS A 41 1.82 -0.54 9.21
CA HIS A 41 3.05 -1.03 9.82
C HIS A 41 3.93 0.17 10.20
N LYS A 42 4.34 0.24 11.45
CA LYS A 42 5.23 1.27 11.98
C LYS A 42 6.47 0.62 12.57
N ALA A 43 7.62 0.92 11.96
CA ALA A 43 8.94 0.47 12.41
C ALA A 43 10.00 1.53 12.09
N ASP A 44 10.99 1.70 12.94
CA ASP A 44 12.15 2.59 12.75
C ASP A 44 11.80 4.03 12.33
N GLY A 45 10.72 4.58 12.90
CA GLY A 45 10.24 5.92 12.58
C GLY A 45 9.52 6.04 11.23
N LYS A 46 9.48 4.97 10.44
CA LYS A 46 8.70 4.89 9.19
C LYS A 46 7.33 4.31 9.46
N GLN A 47 6.33 4.83 8.76
CA GLN A 47 4.97 4.31 8.78
C GLN A 47 4.53 4.02 7.36
N LEU A 48 4.10 2.79 7.13
CA LEU A 48 3.55 2.33 5.87
C LEU A 48 2.10 1.91 6.07
N MET A 49 1.27 2.19 5.10
CA MET A 49 -0.15 1.81 5.13
C MET A 49 -0.54 1.14 3.83
N ALA A 50 -1.30 0.06 3.94
CA ALA A 50 -2.05 -0.48 2.82
C ALA A 50 -3.54 -0.49 3.15
N ILE A 51 -4.34 -0.22 2.13
CA ILE A 51 -5.79 -0.23 2.15
C ILE A 51 -6.31 -1.40 1.33
N GLN A 52 -7.61 -1.49 1.20
CA GLN A 52 -8.27 -2.52 0.39
C GLN A 52 -7.57 -2.75 -0.97
N ASN A 53 -7.27 -4.00 -1.26
CA ASN A 53 -6.48 -4.48 -2.40
C ASN A 53 -5.02 -3.98 -2.42
N GLY A 54 -4.51 -3.52 -1.29
CA GLY A 54 -3.12 -3.14 -1.11
C GLY A 54 -2.28 -4.22 -0.46
N ILE A 55 -0.98 -4.00 -0.45
CA ILE A 55 0.03 -4.91 0.11
C ILE A 55 0.94 -4.12 1.04
N VAL A 56 1.28 -4.71 2.18
CA VAL A 56 2.39 -4.27 3.03
C VAL A 56 3.36 -5.42 3.18
N THR A 57 4.64 -5.15 3.02
CA THR A 57 5.69 -6.07 3.46
C THR A 57 6.22 -5.58 4.80
N ALA A 58 6.24 -6.47 5.78
CA ALA A 58 6.83 -6.22 7.08
C ALA A 58 8.12 -7.05 7.21
N PRO A 59 9.28 -6.43 7.03
CA PRO A 59 10.55 -7.11 7.24
C PRO A 59 10.85 -7.25 8.73
N ASN A 60 11.84 -7.99 8.99
CA ASN A 60 12.34 -8.61 10.21
C ASN A 60 12.67 -7.69 11.43
N HIS A 61 12.56 -6.38 11.32
CA HIS A 61 13.06 -5.47 12.37
C HIS A 61 12.07 -5.17 13.49
N GLY A 62 11.04 -6.00 13.61
CA GLY A 62 9.99 -5.72 14.57
C GLY A 62 9.13 -4.52 14.16
N GLY A 63 8.27 -4.08 15.05
CA GLY A 63 7.41 -2.94 14.82
C GLY A 63 6.00 -3.16 15.33
N VAL A 64 5.15 -2.16 15.11
CA VAL A 64 3.74 -2.21 15.47
C VAL A 64 2.91 -2.33 14.20
N LEU A 65 2.13 -3.41 14.14
CA LEU A 65 1.14 -3.62 13.10
C LEU A 65 -0.23 -3.23 13.64
N THR A 66 -0.85 -2.25 13.04
CA THR A 66 -2.21 -1.81 13.39
C THR A 66 -3.17 -2.22 12.27
N MET A 67 -4.20 -2.94 12.61
CA MET A 67 -5.24 -3.40 11.69
C MET A 67 -6.57 -2.78 12.07
N THR A 68 -7.30 -2.20 11.11
CA THR A 68 -8.64 -1.67 11.29
C THR A 68 -9.63 -2.45 10.43
N HIS A 69 -10.51 -3.24 11.09
CA HIS A 69 -11.48 -4.09 10.40
C HIS A 69 -10.87 -4.87 9.23
N PHE A 70 -9.69 -5.43 9.46
CA PHE A 70 -8.90 -6.09 8.44
C PHE A 70 -9.50 -7.42 8.03
N ALA A 71 -9.58 -7.65 6.73
CA ALA A 71 -9.75 -8.96 6.14
C ALA A 71 -8.65 -9.15 5.09
N GLY A 72 -7.87 -10.20 5.22
CA GLY A 72 -6.74 -10.39 4.31
C GLY A 72 -5.92 -11.62 4.62
N ILE A 73 -4.76 -11.69 3.99
CA ILE A 73 -3.87 -12.82 4.02
C ILE A 73 -2.45 -12.36 4.24
N THR A 74 -1.72 -13.14 4.99
CA THR A 74 -0.30 -12.94 5.23
C THR A 74 0.46 -14.16 4.73
N PHE A 75 1.43 -13.92 3.87
CA PHE A 75 2.44 -14.89 3.51
C PHE A 75 3.70 -14.62 4.35
N CYS A 76 4.18 -15.63 5.06
CA CYS A 76 5.43 -15.57 5.78
C CYS A 76 6.52 -16.24 4.94
N LEU A 77 7.39 -15.44 4.33
CA LEU A 77 8.45 -15.90 3.43
C LEU A 77 9.79 -15.94 4.16
N GLU A 78 10.53 -17.03 3.97
CA GLU A 78 11.92 -17.13 4.43
C GLU A 78 12.79 -16.10 3.68
N LYS A 79 13.51 -15.28 4.42
CA LYS A 79 14.31 -14.17 3.87
C LYS A 79 15.38 -14.64 2.91
N GLU A 80 16.07 -15.75 3.24
CA GLU A 80 17.14 -16.28 2.40
C GLU A 80 16.62 -16.84 1.07
N ARG A 81 15.46 -17.51 1.07
CA ARG A 81 14.83 -17.98 -0.16
C ARG A 81 14.32 -16.81 -1.01
N LEU A 82 13.80 -15.74 -0.39
CA LEU A 82 13.41 -14.52 -1.09
C LEU A 82 14.63 -13.84 -1.72
N LYS A 83 15.77 -13.74 -1.01
CA LYS A 83 17.03 -13.24 -1.56
C LYS A 83 17.47 -14.04 -2.79
N LEU A 84 17.34 -15.36 -2.73
CA LEU A 84 17.68 -16.22 -3.89
C LEU A 84 16.76 -15.93 -5.07
N ALA A 85 15.46 -15.78 -4.87
CA ALA A 85 14.50 -15.43 -5.91
C ALA A 85 14.82 -14.06 -6.55
N VAL A 86 15.15 -13.06 -5.75
CA VAL A 86 15.60 -11.74 -6.21
C VAL A 86 16.88 -11.86 -7.03
N LYS A 87 17.89 -12.62 -6.55
CA LYS A 87 19.16 -12.84 -7.25
C LYS A 87 18.96 -13.51 -8.62
N LEU A 88 18.04 -14.44 -8.73
CA LEU A 88 17.71 -15.10 -10.00
C LEU A 88 17.06 -14.15 -11.00
N LEU A 89 16.31 -13.14 -10.54
CA LEU A 89 15.66 -12.15 -11.41
C LEU A 89 16.62 -11.02 -11.84
N CYS A 90 17.53 -10.60 -10.97
CA CYS A 90 18.39 -9.43 -11.21
C CYS A 90 19.84 -9.77 -11.52
N GLY A 91 20.23 -11.04 -11.43
CA GLY A 91 21.64 -11.42 -11.44
C GLY A 91 22.35 -11.03 -10.13
N SER A 92 23.60 -10.57 -10.24
CA SER A 92 24.43 -10.27 -9.05
C SER A 92 24.20 -8.87 -8.44
N GLN A 93 23.08 -8.22 -8.67
CA GLN A 93 22.79 -6.92 -8.07
C GLN A 93 22.55 -7.07 -6.56
N SER A 94 23.60 -6.78 -5.79
CA SER A 94 23.65 -6.98 -4.32
C SER A 94 23.04 -5.84 -3.48
N TRP A 95 22.50 -4.81 -4.14
CA TRP A 95 22.05 -3.58 -3.48
C TRP A 95 20.56 -3.59 -3.06
N LEU A 96 19.84 -4.64 -3.39
CA LEU A 96 18.41 -4.70 -3.06
C LEU A 96 18.24 -5.00 -1.56
N ASN A 97 17.76 -4.01 -0.84
CA ASN A 97 17.53 -4.13 0.60
C ASN A 97 16.14 -4.73 0.87
N LEU A 98 16.11 -6.01 1.22
CA LEU A 98 14.87 -6.70 1.63
C LEU A 98 14.41 -6.31 3.05
N ASP A 99 15.23 -5.59 3.79
CA ASP A 99 14.88 -5.06 5.10
C ASP A 99 14.12 -3.74 5.00
N GLU A 100 14.02 -3.17 3.80
CA GLU A 100 13.18 -2.01 3.57
C GLU A 100 11.73 -2.45 3.37
N PRO A 101 10.82 -2.01 4.26
CA PRO A 101 9.42 -2.36 4.14
C PRO A 101 8.81 -1.66 2.92
N LEU A 102 7.94 -2.38 2.21
CA LEU A 102 7.19 -1.85 1.06
C LEU A 102 5.72 -1.77 1.40
N ALA A 103 5.06 -0.72 0.95
CA ALA A 103 3.61 -0.65 0.88
C ALA A 103 3.20 -0.34 -0.54
N SER A 104 2.12 -0.95 -0.97
CA SER A 104 1.50 -0.73 -2.27
C SER A 104 -0.01 -0.66 -2.09
N SER A 105 -0.61 0.37 -2.62
CA SER A 105 -2.07 0.50 -2.67
C SER A 105 -2.52 0.70 -4.11
N PRO A 106 -3.69 0.16 -4.50
CA PRO A 106 -4.21 0.34 -5.85
C PRO A 106 -4.27 1.81 -6.24
N GLY A 107 -3.64 2.16 -7.38
CA GLY A 107 -3.62 3.50 -7.93
C GLY A 107 -2.54 4.43 -7.37
N GLU A 108 -1.57 3.94 -6.62
CA GLU A 108 -0.38 4.71 -6.26
C GLU A 108 0.57 4.83 -7.45
N ASN A 109 0.85 3.71 -8.11
CA ASN A 109 1.53 3.67 -9.40
C ASN A 109 1.13 2.43 -10.19
N GLN A 110 1.46 2.39 -11.49
CA GLN A 110 1.05 1.29 -12.37
C GLN A 110 1.72 -0.05 -11.99
N VAL A 111 2.99 -0.03 -11.61
CA VAL A 111 3.76 -1.22 -11.23
C VAL A 111 3.17 -1.83 -9.97
N ASP A 112 2.93 -1.02 -8.94
CA ASP A 112 2.37 -1.48 -7.67
C ASP A 112 0.95 -2.02 -7.85
N SER A 113 0.13 -1.38 -8.71
CA SER A 113 -1.22 -1.85 -9.03
C SER A 113 -1.21 -3.20 -9.77
N GLN A 114 -0.29 -3.42 -10.71
CA GLN A 114 -0.15 -4.70 -11.41
C GLN A 114 0.39 -5.80 -10.49
N TRP A 115 1.35 -5.47 -9.65
CA TRP A 115 1.93 -6.38 -8.67
C TRP A 115 0.89 -6.86 -7.65
N SER A 116 0.11 -5.94 -7.07
CA SER A 116 -0.99 -6.28 -6.16
C SER A 116 -1.99 -7.21 -6.83
N LYS A 117 -2.46 -6.87 -8.02
CA LYS A 117 -3.42 -7.69 -8.78
C LYS A 117 -2.89 -9.09 -9.04
N ALA A 118 -1.61 -9.23 -9.41
CA ALA A 118 -0.99 -10.54 -9.66
C ALA A 118 -0.93 -11.40 -8.40
N LEU A 119 -0.57 -10.82 -7.25
CA LEU A 119 -0.54 -11.54 -5.97
C LEU A 119 -1.95 -11.93 -5.49
N PHE A 120 -2.95 -11.06 -5.63
CA PHE A 120 -4.33 -11.41 -5.31
C PHE A 120 -4.87 -12.52 -6.24
N ALA A 121 -4.61 -12.44 -7.55
CA ALA A 121 -5.03 -13.48 -8.50
C ALA A 121 -4.38 -14.83 -8.21
N LEU A 122 -3.10 -14.85 -7.86
CA LEU A 122 -2.41 -16.07 -7.43
C LEU A 122 -3.02 -16.63 -6.15
N PHE A 123 -3.37 -15.77 -5.21
CA PHE A 123 -4.03 -16.21 -3.99
C PHE A 123 -5.42 -16.81 -4.27
N ASP A 124 -6.21 -16.19 -5.13
CA ASP A 124 -7.51 -16.74 -5.51
C ASP A 124 -7.36 -18.12 -6.16
N ALA A 125 -6.33 -18.30 -6.99
CA ALA A 125 -5.99 -19.61 -7.56
C ALA A 125 -5.59 -20.63 -6.47
N VAL A 126 -4.72 -20.24 -5.54
CA VAL A 126 -4.34 -21.10 -4.40
C VAL A 126 -5.57 -21.51 -3.60
N ASN A 127 -6.45 -20.57 -3.28
CA ASN A 127 -7.66 -20.82 -2.50
C ASN A 127 -8.63 -21.77 -3.21
N LEU A 128 -8.69 -21.70 -4.54
CA LEU A 128 -9.50 -22.63 -5.33
C LEU A 128 -8.98 -24.06 -5.21
N PHE A 129 -7.67 -24.27 -5.34
CA PHE A 129 -7.07 -25.61 -5.26
C PHE A 129 -7.08 -26.19 -3.84
N LEU A 130 -7.06 -25.36 -2.81
CA LEU A 130 -7.11 -25.79 -1.43
C LEU A 130 -8.45 -26.42 -1.03
N GLN A 131 -9.52 -26.15 -1.79
CA GLN A 131 -10.82 -26.76 -1.55
C GLN A 131 -10.84 -28.26 -1.89
N ASP A 132 -9.96 -28.68 -2.81
CA ASP A 132 -9.91 -30.04 -3.31
C ASP A 132 -8.87 -30.90 -2.56
N ASP A 133 -7.64 -30.41 -2.42
CA ASP A 133 -6.56 -31.09 -1.71
C ASP A 133 -5.51 -30.09 -1.19
N GLU A 134 -5.27 -30.07 0.10
CA GLU A 134 -4.27 -29.18 0.72
C GLU A 134 -2.83 -29.39 0.21
N ARG A 135 -2.53 -30.54 -0.39
CA ARG A 135 -1.20 -30.85 -0.95
C ARG A 135 -1.00 -30.34 -2.36
N LEU A 136 -2.08 -30.09 -3.08
CA LEU A 136 -2.05 -29.72 -4.49
C LEU A 136 -1.28 -28.42 -4.75
N PRO A 137 -1.46 -27.33 -3.96
CA PRO A 137 -0.72 -26.09 -4.15
C PRO A 137 0.80 -26.26 -4.06
N ALA A 138 1.29 -27.07 -3.13
CA ALA A 138 2.72 -27.35 -3.01
C ALA A 138 3.24 -28.21 -4.17
N ALA A 139 2.48 -29.23 -4.59
CA ALA A 139 2.83 -30.06 -5.72
C ALA A 139 2.88 -29.28 -7.05
N MET A 140 2.09 -28.22 -7.18
CA MET A 140 2.11 -27.30 -8.33
C MET A 140 3.21 -26.23 -8.23
N GLY A 141 4.00 -26.19 -7.17
CA GLY A 141 5.06 -25.19 -6.96
C GLY A 141 4.53 -23.77 -6.75
N LEU A 142 3.32 -23.63 -6.20
CA LEU A 142 2.72 -22.32 -5.97
C LEU A 142 3.46 -21.49 -4.92
N ASP A 143 4.14 -22.15 -3.98
CA ASP A 143 5.06 -21.49 -3.05
C ASP A 143 6.19 -20.77 -3.80
N ASP A 144 6.83 -21.42 -4.77
CA ASP A 144 7.90 -20.82 -5.56
C ASP A 144 7.40 -19.65 -6.43
N GLN A 145 6.19 -19.75 -6.97
CA GLN A 145 5.56 -18.65 -7.71
C GLN A 145 5.29 -17.42 -6.82
N ILE A 146 4.87 -17.62 -5.56
CA ILE A 146 4.69 -16.54 -4.60
C ILE A 146 6.04 -15.85 -4.32
N TYR A 147 7.12 -16.61 -4.06
CA TYR A 147 8.45 -16.06 -3.88
C TYR A 147 8.92 -15.23 -5.09
N ARG A 148 8.70 -15.71 -6.30
CA ARG A 148 9.07 -15.01 -7.55
C ARG A 148 8.26 -13.73 -7.75
N LEU A 149 6.94 -13.75 -7.51
CA LEU A 149 6.09 -12.56 -7.63
C LEU A 149 6.45 -11.51 -6.58
N VAL A 150 6.74 -11.90 -5.34
CA VAL A 150 7.20 -10.99 -4.31
C VAL A 150 8.56 -10.40 -4.67
N ALA A 151 9.51 -11.24 -5.12
CA ALA A 151 10.81 -10.80 -5.59
C ALA A 151 10.69 -9.81 -6.75
N LEU A 152 9.79 -10.07 -7.71
CA LEU A 152 9.54 -9.17 -8.84
C LEU A 152 9.06 -7.79 -8.37
N GLY A 153 8.22 -7.70 -7.34
CA GLY A 153 7.78 -6.43 -6.76
C GLY A 153 8.95 -5.62 -6.19
N TYR A 154 9.84 -6.26 -5.45
CA TYR A 154 11.07 -5.61 -4.96
C TYR A 154 11.95 -5.11 -6.09
N VAL A 155 12.20 -5.95 -7.11
CA VAL A 155 13.03 -5.61 -8.27
C VAL A 155 12.43 -4.48 -9.10
N ALA A 156 11.14 -4.55 -9.39
CA ALA A 156 10.45 -3.53 -10.18
C ALA A 156 10.48 -2.17 -9.49
N ARG A 157 10.32 -2.15 -8.16
CA ARG A 157 10.38 -0.93 -7.37
C ARG A 157 11.81 -0.36 -7.31
N ALA A 158 12.80 -1.21 -7.17
CA ALA A 158 14.21 -0.81 -7.17
C ALA A 158 14.63 -0.23 -8.53
N ASN A 159 14.28 -0.89 -9.64
CA ASN A 159 14.51 -0.37 -10.99
C ASN A 159 13.80 0.97 -11.23
N LEU A 160 12.61 1.15 -10.68
CA LEU A 160 11.89 2.42 -10.73
C LEU A 160 12.68 3.51 -9.97
N MET A 161 13.21 3.20 -8.78
CA MET A 161 14.02 4.13 -7.99
C MET A 161 15.35 4.46 -8.68
N ASP A 162 16.02 3.48 -9.31
CA ASP A 162 17.23 3.69 -10.10
C ASP A 162 16.98 4.57 -11.32
N GLN A 163 15.89 4.33 -12.05
CA GLN A 163 15.49 5.18 -13.17
C GLN A 163 15.16 6.61 -12.74
N LEU A 164 14.57 6.78 -11.55
CA LEU A 164 14.33 8.10 -10.96
C LEU A 164 15.65 8.76 -10.54
N GLY A 165 16.56 8.01 -9.88
CA GLY A 165 17.89 8.50 -9.47
C GLY A 165 18.80 8.85 -10.64
N ALA A 166 18.86 8.00 -11.67
CA ALA A 166 19.65 8.24 -12.89
C ALA A 166 19.15 9.45 -13.70
N ARG A 167 17.87 9.77 -13.64
CA ARG A 167 17.28 10.95 -14.29
C ARG A 167 17.49 12.25 -13.52
N VAL A 168 17.67 12.16 -12.22
CA VAL A 168 18.07 13.30 -11.36
C VAL A 168 19.55 13.64 -11.60
N SER A 169 20.39 12.62 -11.84
CA SER A 169 21.85 12.81 -12.08
C SER A 169 22.21 13.15 -13.53
N SER A 170 21.40 12.74 -14.51
CA SER A 170 21.59 13.09 -15.92
C SER A 170 20.71 14.28 -16.31
N GLY A 171 21.14 15.48 -16.06
CA GLY A 171 20.40 16.74 -16.28
C GLY A 171 19.93 17.04 -17.72
N ALA A 172 19.38 16.05 -18.43
CA ALA A 172 18.81 16.25 -19.76
C ALA A 172 17.56 15.38 -19.94
N GLY A 173 16.41 15.99 -19.93
CA GLY A 173 15.16 15.41 -20.47
C GLY A 173 13.97 15.24 -19.53
N GLY A 174 14.07 15.67 -18.28
CA GLY A 174 13.07 15.34 -17.26
C GLY A 174 12.18 16.47 -16.74
N ARG A 175 12.00 17.57 -17.48
CA ARG A 175 11.18 18.71 -17.00
C ARG A 175 9.76 18.28 -16.60
N GLY A 176 9.16 17.33 -17.33
CA GLY A 176 7.82 16.83 -17.04
C GLY A 176 7.70 15.97 -15.79
N LYS A 177 8.73 15.17 -15.47
CA LYS A 177 8.73 14.30 -14.27
C LYS A 177 9.07 15.06 -13.00
N SER A 178 10.03 15.97 -13.05
CA SER A 178 10.35 16.87 -11.94
C SER A 178 9.15 17.74 -11.56
N VAL A 179 8.45 18.31 -12.54
CA VAL A 179 7.25 19.12 -12.30
C VAL A 179 6.11 18.28 -11.72
N LEU A 180 5.97 17.03 -12.15
CA LEU A 180 4.96 16.13 -11.60
C LEU A 180 5.27 15.74 -10.14
N ASP A 181 6.52 15.53 -9.80
CA ASP A 181 6.94 15.21 -8.42
C ASP A 181 6.73 16.42 -7.49
N GLU A 182 7.07 17.63 -7.97
CA GLU A 182 6.77 18.87 -7.25
C GLU A 182 5.26 19.06 -7.04
N LEU A 183 4.46 18.71 -8.04
CA LEU A 183 3.01 18.81 -7.97
C LEU A 183 2.41 17.78 -6.99
N VAL A 184 2.93 16.56 -6.98
CA VAL A 184 2.56 15.52 -6.03
C VAL A 184 2.88 15.97 -4.60
N SER A 185 4.10 16.39 -4.35
CA SER A 185 4.52 16.93 -3.05
C SER A 185 3.67 18.14 -2.61
N TYR A 186 3.31 18.99 -3.55
CA TYR A 186 2.40 20.11 -3.29
C TYR A 186 1.01 19.62 -2.87
N ILE A 187 0.44 18.65 -3.58
CA ILE A 187 -0.88 18.07 -3.24
C ILE A 187 -0.83 17.44 -1.84
N GLU A 188 0.21 16.67 -1.52
CA GLU A 188 0.37 16.01 -0.24
C GLU A 188 0.45 16.99 0.94
N THR A 189 1.14 18.10 0.75
CA THR A 189 1.29 19.14 1.79
C THR A 189 0.08 20.08 1.91
N HIS A 190 -0.81 20.13 0.88
CA HIS A 190 -1.93 21.05 0.81
C HIS A 190 -3.30 20.34 0.73
N THR A 191 -3.38 19.10 1.22
CA THR A 191 -4.62 18.31 1.18
C THR A 191 -5.82 18.97 1.83
N ALA A 192 -5.60 19.76 2.88
CA ALA A 192 -6.64 20.49 3.59
C ALA A 192 -7.22 21.69 2.81
N GLN A 193 -6.48 22.20 1.84
CA GLN A 193 -6.88 23.39 1.08
C GLN A 193 -7.84 23.04 -0.07
N PRO A 194 -8.68 24.00 -0.50
CA PRO A 194 -9.53 23.80 -1.67
C PRO A 194 -8.65 23.78 -2.95
N LEU A 195 -8.22 22.59 -3.35
CA LEU A 195 -7.47 22.37 -4.58
C LEU A 195 -8.44 22.09 -5.73
N CYS A 196 -8.28 22.79 -6.85
CA CYS A 196 -8.96 22.51 -8.09
C CYS A 196 -7.96 22.22 -9.22
N LEU A 197 -8.46 21.72 -10.36
CA LEU A 197 -7.60 21.39 -11.49
C LEU A 197 -6.84 22.62 -12.01
N THR A 198 -7.49 23.77 -12.04
CA THR A 198 -6.90 25.05 -12.49
C THR A 198 -5.73 25.48 -11.61
N ASP A 199 -5.74 25.20 -10.31
CA ASP A 199 -4.61 25.48 -9.42
C ASP A 199 -3.41 24.61 -9.77
N LEU A 200 -3.65 23.34 -10.10
CA LEU A 200 -2.62 22.41 -10.53
C LEU A 200 -2.06 22.78 -11.90
N GLU A 201 -2.91 23.23 -12.85
CA GLU A 201 -2.50 23.75 -14.16
C GLU A 201 -1.57 24.97 -14.02
N ARG A 202 -2.00 25.93 -13.21
CA ARG A 202 -1.23 27.17 -12.97
C ARG A 202 0.14 26.88 -12.36
N ARG A 203 0.20 25.93 -11.45
CA ARG A 203 1.45 25.60 -10.76
C ARG A 203 2.39 24.78 -11.62
N SER A 204 1.89 23.88 -12.41
CA SER A 204 2.69 22.97 -13.26
C SER A 204 3.02 23.55 -14.63
N HIS A 205 2.31 24.59 -15.05
CA HIS A 205 2.34 25.12 -16.43
C HIS A 205 1.89 24.10 -17.49
N TYR A 206 1.22 23.01 -17.07
CA TYR A 206 0.60 22.03 -17.96
C TYR A 206 -0.89 22.29 -18.11
N SER A 207 -1.43 22.01 -19.31
CA SER A 207 -2.88 22.01 -19.50
C SER A 207 -3.54 20.84 -18.73
N GLY A 208 -4.82 20.97 -18.41
CA GLY A 208 -5.56 19.91 -17.70
C GLY A 208 -5.52 18.57 -18.42
N ARG A 209 -5.50 18.56 -19.77
CA ARG A 209 -5.35 17.34 -20.56
C ARG A 209 -3.98 16.68 -20.38
N GLN A 210 -2.93 17.48 -20.37
CA GLN A 210 -1.56 16.97 -20.12
C GLN A 210 -1.44 16.42 -18.70
N LEU A 211 -1.98 17.13 -17.70
CA LEU A 211 -2.01 16.65 -16.32
C LEU A 211 -2.80 15.35 -16.19
N GLN A 212 -3.98 15.26 -16.82
CA GLN A 212 -4.76 14.02 -16.80
C GLN A 212 -3.99 12.84 -17.40
N ASN A 213 -3.26 13.05 -18.51
CA ASN A 213 -2.45 12.00 -19.12
C ASN A 213 -1.29 11.58 -18.22
N LEU A 214 -0.54 12.55 -17.65
CA LEU A 214 0.58 12.29 -16.75
C LEU A 214 0.14 11.56 -15.48
N PHE A 215 -0.99 11.96 -14.89
CA PHE A 215 -1.52 11.30 -13.69
C PHE A 215 -2.08 9.91 -14.01
N ARG A 216 -2.71 9.71 -15.18
CA ARG A 216 -3.16 8.37 -15.61
C ARG A 216 -1.97 7.44 -15.87
N GLU A 217 -0.94 7.95 -16.53
CA GLU A 217 0.27 7.17 -16.83
C GLU A 217 0.98 6.71 -15.55
N ARG A 218 1.10 7.60 -14.56
CA ARG A 218 1.89 7.33 -13.34
C ARG A 218 1.09 6.74 -12.19
N PHE A 219 -0.18 7.14 -12.03
CA PHE A 219 -1.00 6.84 -10.85
C PHE A 219 -2.32 6.13 -11.18
N ASP A 220 -2.56 5.83 -12.45
CA ASP A 220 -3.81 5.22 -12.95
C ASP A 220 -5.08 5.95 -12.48
N CYS A 221 -5.00 7.28 -12.37
CA CYS A 221 -6.13 8.12 -11.94
C CYS A 221 -6.01 9.55 -12.49
N THR A 222 -7.08 10.33 -12.37
CA THR A 222 -7.03 11.76 -12.68
C THR A 222 -6.38 12.55 -11.54
N PRO A 223 -5.86 13.78 -11.79
CA PRO A 223 -5.30 14.64 -10.74
C PRO A 223 -6.25 14.83 -9.55
N MET A 224 -7.53 15.07 -9.81
CA MET A 224 -8.52 15.29 -8.74
C MET A 224 -8.88 14.01 -7.99
N GLN A 225 -8.82 12.84 -8.64
CA GLN A 225 -8.92 11.56 -7.96
C GLN A 225 -7.69 11.30 -7.06
N PHE A 226 -6.51 11.73 -7.49
CA PHE A 226 -5.30 11.67 -6.68
C PHE A 226 -5.43 12.56 -5.44
N VAL A 227 -5.84 13.83 -5.59
CA VAL A 227 -6.12 14.74 -4.46
C VAL A 227 -7.10 14.09 -3.47
N LYS A 228 -8.19 13.53 -3.98
CA LYS A 228 -9.20 12.83 -3.17
C LYS A 228 -8.58 11.65 -2.40
N ARG A 229 -7.73 10.86 -3.04
CA ARG A 229 -7.03 9.74 -2.40
C ARG A 229 -6.13 10.21 -1.25
N GLN A 230 -5.36 11.28 -1.46
CA GLN A 230 -4.48 11.83 -0.43
C GLN A 230 -5.27 12.38 0.78
N ARG A 231 -6.39 13.07 0.54
CA ARG A 231 -7.30 13.53 1.60
C ARG A 231 -7.83 12.38 2.45
N LEU A 232 -8.25 11.29 1.81
CA LEU A 232 -8.77 10.13 2.51
C LEU A 232 -7.68 9.39 3.29
N THR A 233 -6.46 9.33 2.76
CA THR A 233 -5.30 8.76 3.47
C THR A 233 -4.98 9.56 4.72
N ALA A 234 -4.86 10.89 4.61
CA ALA A 234 -4.65 11.77 5.75
C ALA A 234 -5.78 11.66 6.80
N ALA A 235 -7.04 11.51 6.34
CA ALA A 235 -8.17 11.31 7.25
C ALA A 235 -8.08 9.96 8.00
N MET A 236 -7.65 8.89 7.35
CA MET A 236 -7.44 7.59 7.99
C MET A 236 -6.39 7.68 9.09
N GLU A 237 -5.25 8.31 8.82
CA GLU A 237 -4.18 8.53 9.79
C GLU A 237 -4.66 9.32 11.00
N GLN A 238 -5.39 10.42 10.76
CA GLN A 238 -5.95 11.24 11.84
C GLN A 238 -7.00 10.49 12.64
N LEU A 239 -7.84 9.66 12.03
CA LEU A 239 -8.81 8.81 12.74
C LEU A 239 -8.12 7.75 13.62
N GLN A 240 -6.98 7.22 13.19
CA GLN A 240 -6.20 6.26 13.97
C GLN A 240 -5.48 6.88 15.17
N LEU A 241 -5.13 8.16 15.06
CA LEU A 241 -4.44 8.94 16.11
C LEU A 241 -5.42 9.78 16.95
N ALA A 242 -6.72 9.56 16.79
CA ALA A 242 -7.76 10.40 17.39
C ALA A 242 -7.76 10.33 18.93
N THR A 243 -7.92 11.48 19.54
CA THR A 243 -8.18 11.67 20.97
C THR A 243 -9.68 11.73 21.26
N ASP A 244 -10.06 11.78 22.55
CA ASP A 244 -11.46 11.74 22.98
C ASP A 244 -12.30 12.90 22.39
N ASP A 245 -11.70 14.07 22.19
CA ASP A 245 -12.39 15.26 21.63
C ASP A 245 -12.48 15.25 20.09
N THR A 246 -11.85 14.28 19.44
CA THR A 246 -11.82 14.21 17.98
C THR A 246 -13.16 13.73 17.42
N THR A 247 -13.66 14.39 16.39
CA THR A 247 -14.90 14.01 15.71
C THR A 247 -14.64 13.68 14.24
N VAL A 248 -15.47 12.81 13.65
CA VAL A 248 -15.43 12.54 12.20
C VAL A 248 -15.60 13.82 11.38
N THR A 249 -16.44 14.74 11.86
CA THR A 249 -16.69 16.02 11.20
C THR A 249 -15.46 16.93 11.20
N SER A 250 -14.75 17.01 12.33
CA SER A 250 -13.53 17.82 12.42
C SER A 250 -12.43 17.28 11.50
N ILE A 251 -12.24 15.96 11.46
CA ILE A 251 -11.27 15.33 10.58
C ILE A 251 -11.64 15.53 9.10
N ALA A 252 -12.90 15.29 8.71
CA ALA A 252 -13.33 15.48 7.33
C ALA A 252 -13.06 16.91 6.84
N ARG A 253 -13.41 17.93 7.67
CA ARG A 253 -13.13 19.33 7.36
C ARG A 253 -11.63 19.62 7.30
N GLY A 254 -10.86 19.12 8.25
CA GLY A 254 -9.39 19.26 8.26
C GLY A 254 -8.72 18.63 7.05
N CYS A 255 -9.34 17.62 6.44
CA CYS A 255 -8.86 17.00 5.20
C CYS A 255 -9.49 17.60 3.93
N GLY A 256 -10.14 18.76 4.01
CA GLY A 256 -10.67 19.51 2.86
C GLY A 256 -11.98 18.99 2.29
N TYR A 257 -12.80 18.27 3.10
CA TYR A 257 -14.16 17.91 2.75
C TYR A 257 -15.16 18.92 3.36
N HIS A 258 -16.00 19.50 2.52
CA HIS A 258 -17.08 20.39 2.97
C HIS A 258 -18.34 19.61 3.32
N ASP A 259 -18.60 18.51 2.62
CA ASP A 259 -19.75 17.63 2.84
C ASP A 259 -19.34 16.31 3.51
N ILE A 260 -19.91 16.06 4.69
CA ILE A 260 -19.63 14.87 5.51
C ILE A 260 -20.22 13.60 4.90
N CYS A 261 -21.35 13.72 4.17
CA CYS A 261 -21.96 12.55 3.52
C CYS A 261 -21.07 12.05 2.38
N SER A 262 -20.58 12.97 1.55
CA SER A 262 -19.61 12.67 0.50
C SER A 262 -18.32 12.09 1.06
N PHE A 263 -17.80 12.66 2.15
CA PHE A 263 -16.64 12.12 2.85
C PHE A 263 -16.86 10.67 3.29
N SER A 264 -17.96 10.40 4.00
CA SER A 264 -18.26 9.07 4.54
C SER A 264 -18.42 8.03 3.44
N LYS A 265 -19.09 8.40 2.34
CA LYS A 265 -19.25 7.54 1.16
C LYS A 265 -17.90 7.22 0.50
N ASP A 266 -17.09 8.25 0.24
CA ASP A 266 -15.78 8.11 -0.39
C ASP A 266 -14.82 7.32 0.48
N PHE A 267 -14.85 7.57 1.79
CA PHE A 267 -14.04 6.86 2.77
C PHE A 267 -14.41 5.37 2.82
N HIS A 268 -15.72 5.08 2.90
CA HIS A 268 -16.19 3.70 2.89
C HIS A 268 -15.85 2.99 1.57
N GLN A 269 -16.01 3.66 0.43
CA GLN A 269 -15.65 3.12 -0.86
C GLN A 269 -14.15 2.78 -0.96
N ARG A 270 -13.28 3.58 -0.33
CA ARG A 270 -11.83 3.40 -0.38
C ARG A 270 -11.33 2.36 0.61
N PHE A 271 -11.85 2.35 1.84
CA PHE A 271 -11.31 1.57 2.95
C PHE A 271 -12.19 0.39 3.37
N GLY A 272 -13.40 0.26 2.82
CA GLY A 272 -14.35 -0.79 3.19
C GLY A 272 -14.99 -0.64 4.57
N VAL A 273 -14.66 0.46 5.29
CA VAL A 273 -15.13 0.73 6.67
C VAL A 273 -15.64 2.15 6.81
N CYS A 274 -16.55 2.37 7.76
CA CYS A 274 -17.06 3.72 8.03
C CYS A 274 -16.06 4.51 8.89
N PRO A 275 -15.89 5.84 8.66
CA PRO A 275 -15.02 6.69 9.49
C PRO A 275 -15.33 6.60 10.98
N SER A 276 -16.62 6.55 11.33
CA SER A 276 -17.07 6.43 12.72
C SER A 276 -16.70 5.10 13.39
N ALA A 277 -16.56 4.03 12.61
CA ALA A 277 -16.10 2.76 13.12
C ALA A 277 -14.60 2.81 13.45
N VAL A 278 -13.79 3.41 12.57
CA VAL A 278 -12.37 3.63 12.82
C VAL A 278 -12.17 4.49 14.06
N LEU A 279 -12.87 5.63 14.16
CA LEU A 279 -12.77 6.53 15.31
C LEU A 279 -13.11 5.84 16.64
N ARG A 280 -14.15 5.02 16.67
CA ARG A 280 -14.54 4.27 17.89
C ARG A 280 -13.50 3.24 18.29
N SER A 281 -12.84 2.62 17.31
CA SER A 281 -11.81 1.60 17.58
C SER A 281 -10.48 2.18 18.04
N SER A 282 -10.21 3.44 17.70
CA SER A 282 -8.96 4.13 18.04
C SER A 282 -9.00 4.80 19.42
N ARG A 283 -10.20 5.02 19.98
CA ARG A 283 -10.33 5.59 21.32
C ARG A 283 -9.92 4.57 22.38
N PRO A 284 -9.08 4.94 23.37
CA PRO A 284 -8.80 4.08 24.49
C PRO A 284 -10.12 3.70 25.17
N LYS A 285 -10.33 2.42 25.47
CA LYS A 285 -11.43 2.00 26.32
C LYS A 285 -11.11 2.51 27.73
N GLY A 286 -11.83 3.53 28.18
CA GLY A 286 -11.84 3.97 29.56
C GLY A 286 -12.29 2.87 30.53
#